data_01de14bf5cab3d541c9a2cd91b74bec5
#
_entry.id   01de14bf5cab3d541c9a2cd91b74bec5
#
_cell.length_a   1.000
_cell.length_b   1.000
_cell.length_c   1.000
_cell.angle_alpha   90.00
_cell.angle_beta   90.00
_cell.angle_gamma   90.00
#
_symmetry.space_group_name_H-M   'P 1'
#
loop_
_entity.id
_entity.type
_entity.pdbx_description
1 polymer ?
#
loop_
_entity_poly.entity_id
_entity_poly.type
_entity_poly.pdbx_seq_one_letter_code
_entity_poly.pdbx_strand_id
1 'polypeptide(L)'
;MAPAKERGGGLIRNGGPRMLQVLSMLYLWLKAGHVIFVIFWMAGLFMLPRYFVYHQESPEGSAEAAIWVDRERKLLKIILWPSLTLVWLFGLALAVSGGWFTQGWLHAKLGFVLILSAYHIWLAGYARGLAQGRRKLTGRQLRLLNEVPGVTAALIVILVIIKPF
;
A
#
# COMPACT_ATOMS: atom_id res chain seq x y z
N MET A 1 -35.48 -65.02 -16.83
CA MET A 1 -35.25 -63.70 -17.38
C MET A 1 -35.06 -62.77 -16.19
N ALA A 2 -33.80 -62.53 -15.78
CA ALA A 2 -33.45 -61.75 -14.58
C ALA A 2 -33.14 -60.33 -14.95
N PRO A 3 -33.59 -59.29 -14.20
CA PRO A 3 -33.30 -57.90 -14.50
C PRO A 3 -31.87 -57.54 -14.05
N ALA A 4 -31.20 -56.82 -14.89
CA ALA A 4 -29.86 -56.31 -14.71
C ALA A 4 -29.77 -55.36 -13.51
N LYS A 5 -28.73 -55.58 -12.70
CA LYS A 5 -28.32 -54.78 -11.55
C LYS A 5 -27.58 -53.58 -12.04
N GLU A 6 -28.21 -52.40 -12.03
CA GLU A 6 -27.55 -51.14 -12.22
C GLU A 6 -26.58 -50.88 -11.06
N ARG A 7 -25.27 -50.98 -11.34
CA ARG A 7 -24.21 -50.51 -10.46
C ARG A 7 -23.79 -49.13 -10.89
N GLY A 8 -23.64 -48.25 -9.92
CA GLY A 8 -22.65 -47.20 -10.04
C GLY A 8 -23.21 -45.81 -10.11
N GLY A 9 -23.93 -45.42 -9.07
CA GLY A 9 -24.02 -43.99 -8.72
C GLY A 9 -22.65 -43.53 -8.16
N GLY A 10 -21.81 -42.98 -9.01
CA GLY A 10 -20.53 -42.43 -8.61
C GLY A 10 -20.66 -41.37 -7.54
N LEU A 11 -19.93 -41.50 -6.48
CA LEU A 11 -19.64 -40.49 -5.46
C LEU A 11 -19.15 -39.21 -6.13
N ILE A 12 -20.05 -38.31 -6.48
CA ILE A 12 -19.72 -36.96 -6.84
C ILE A 12 -19.23 -36.29 -5.55
N ARG A 13 -17.92 -36.17 -5.40
CA ARG A 13 -17.25 -35.47 -4.30
C ARG A 13 -17.76 -34.03 -4.24
N ASN A 14 -18.68 -33.74 -3.32
CA ASN A 14 -19.27 -32.44 -3.02
C ASN A 14 -18.26 -31.45 -2.38
N GLY A 15 -16.97 -31.54 -2.72
CA GLY A 15 -15.93 -30.61 -2.24
C GLY A 15 -15.78 -29.35 -3.09
N GLY A 16 -16.22 -29.35 -4.35
CA GLY A 16 -15.98 -28.25 -5.28
C GLY A 16 -16.62 -26.91 -4.88
N PRO A 17 -17.93 -26.82 -4.61
CA PRO A 17 -18.58 -25.53 -4.36
C PRO A 17 -18.14 -24.87 -3.05
N ARG A 18 -17.92 -25.64 -1.98
CA ARG A 18 -17.45 -25.10 -0.70
C ARG A 18 -16.03 -24.59 -0.77
N MET A 19 -15.12 -25.27 -1.45
CA MET A 19 -13.74 -24.83 -1.60
C MET A 19 -13.66 -23.55 -2.41
N LEU A 20 -14.44 -23.42 -3.49
CA LEU A 20 -14.50 -22.19 -4.30
C LEU A 20 -15.07 -21.02 -3.49
N GLN A 21 -16.08 -21.25 -2.65
CA GLN A 21 -16.62 -20.23 -1.74
C GLN A 21 -15.57 -19.76 -0.72
N VAL A 22 -14.83 -20.67 -0.09
CA VAL A 22 -13.76 -20.32 0.85
C VAL A 22 -12.66 -19.52 0.16
N LEU A 23 -12.23 -19.92 -1.03
CA LEU A 23 -11.21 -19.21 -1.80
C LEU A 23 -11.68 -17.80 -2.20
N SER A 24 -12.92 -17.65 -2.64
CA SER A 24 -13.49 -16.33 -2.98
C SER A 24 -13.60 -15.42 -1.75
N MET A 25 -13.99 -15.96 -0.60
CA MET A 25 -14.01 -15.20 0.66
C MET A 25 -12.60 -14.76 1.07
N LEU A 26 -11.60 -15.65 1.04
CA LEU A 26 -10.21 -15.30 1.35
C LEU A 26 -9.69 -14.20 0.43
N TYR A 27 -10.01 -14.27 -0.86
CA TYR A 27 -9.64 -13.22 -1.82
C TYR A 27 -10.25 -11.86 -1.46
N LEU A 28 -11.52 -11.82 -1.06
CA LEU A 28 -12.19 -10.58 -0.64
C LEU A 28 -11.54 -9.99 0.62
N TRP A 29 -11.20 -10.82 1.61
CA TRP A 29 -10.49 -10.38 2.82
C TRP A 29 -9.09 -9.86 2.52
N LEU A 30 -8.34 -10.52 1.64
CA LEU A 30 -7.04 -10.03 1.17
C LEU A 30 -7.17 -8.68 0.47
N LYS A 31 -8.20 -8.52 -0.37
CA LYS A 31 -8.48 -7.26 -1.07
C LYS A 31 -8.85 -6.14 -0.10
N ALA A 32 -9.71 -6.43 0.87
CA ALA A 32 -10.09 -5.48 1.92
C ALA A 32 -8.86 -5.04 2.74
N GLY A 33 -8.05 -6.01 3.20
CA GLY A 33 -6.80 -5.75 3.92
C GLY A 33 -5.84 -4.89 3.10
N HIS A 34 -5.65 -5.22 1.82
CA HIS A 34 -4.80 -4.42 0.92
C HIS A 34 -5.26 -2.96 0.86
N VAL A 35 -6.56 -2.74 0.63
CA VAL A 35 -7.12 -1.38 0.54
C VAL A 35 -6.97 -0.60 1.84
N ILE A 36 -7.23 -1.24 2.99
CA ILE A 36 -7.07 -0.62 4.31
C ILE A 36 -5.63 -0.13 4.51
N PHE A 37 -4.64 -0.98 4.23
CA PHE A 37 -3.23 -0.58 4.41
C PHE A 37 -2.76 0.41 3.35
N VAL A 38 -3.32 0.40 2.13
CA VAL A 38 -3.10 1.48 1.14
C VAL A 38 -3.59 2.82 1.72
N ILE A 39 -4.78 2.86 2.34
CA ILE A 39 -5.32 4.08 2.95
C ILE A 39 -4.38 4.59 4.06
N PHE A 40 -3.93 3.72 4.97
CA PHE A 40 -3.00 4.11 6.03
C PHE A 40 -1.66 4.59 5.50
N TRP A 41 -1.11 3.91 4.50
CA TRP A 41 0.14 4.30 3.85
C TRP A 41 0.02 5.66 3.17
N MET A 42 -1.04 5.88 2.39
CA MET A 42 -1.30 7.15 1.72
C MET A 42 -1.50 8.29 2.72
N ALA A 43 -2.29 8.07 3.78
CA ALA A 43 -2.50 9.06 4.83
C ALA A 43 -1.17 9.48 5.49
N GLY A 44 -0.29 8.51 5.77
CA GLY A 44 1.03 8.80 6.31
C GLY A 44 1.94 9.56 5.34
N LEU A 45 1.91 9.22 4.04
CA LEU A 45 2.68 9.91 3.00
C LEU A 45 2.23 11.38 2.82
N PHE A 46 0.94 11.68 3.00
CA PHE A 46 0.43 13.05 3.02
C PHE A 46 0.76 13.81 4.31
N MET A 47 0.79 13.11 5.43
CA MET A 47 1.02 13.75 6.73
C MET A 47 2.48 14.13 6.96
N LEU A 48 3.42 13.27 6.53
CA LEU A 48 4.84 13.43 6.86
C LEU A 48 5.46 14.72 6.28
N PRO A 49 5.25 15.12 5.00
CA PRO A 49 5.77 16.40 4.50
C PRO A 49 5.20 17.62 5.23
N ARG A 50 3.96 17.54 5.73
CA ARG A 50 3.36 18.62 6.56
C ARG A 50 4.07 18.74 7.90
N TYR A 51 4.43 17.61 8.53
CA TYR A 51 5.22 17.62 9.77
C TYR A 51 6.59 18.28 9.53
N PHE A 52 7.23 18.03 8.39
CA PHE A 52 8.49 18.68 8.03
C PHE A 52 8.37 20.19 7.93
N VAL A 53 7.26 20.71 7.39
CA VAL A 53 7.02 22.17 7.35
C VAL A 53 6.97 22.75 8.76
N TYR A 54 6.17 22.18 9.66
CA TYR A 54 6.06 22.63 11.05
C TYR A 54 7.38 22.46 11.82
N HIS A 55 8.10 21.38 11.59
CA HIS A 55 9.42 21.16 12.17
C HIS A 55 10.41 22.25 11.74
N GLN A 56 10.36 22.67 10.47
CA GLN A 56 11.22 23.75 9.98
C GLN A 56 10.82 25.14 10.50
N GLU A 57 9.56 25.36 10.84
CA GLU A 57 9.09 26.60 11.44
C GLU A 57 9.51 26.73 12.90
N SER A 58 9.81 25.60 13.59
CA SER A 58 10.30 25.61 14.97
C SER A 58 11.78 26.00 15.04
N PRO A 59 12.22 26.77 16.08
CA PRO A 59 13.62 27.11 16.27
C PRO A 59 14.49 25.85 16.42
N GLU A 60 15.67 25.89 15.81
CA GLU A 60 16.60 24.76 15.84
C GLU A 60 17.06 24.44 17.28
N GLY A 61 17.07 23.16 17.66
CA GLY A 61 17.44 22.71 19.01
C GLY A 61 16.38 23.01 20.10
N SER A 62 15.21 23.57 19.74
CA SER A 62 14.14 23.86 20.70
C SER A 62 13.42 22.59 21.15
N ALA A 63 12.73 22.68 22.31
CA ALA A 63 11.84 21.63 22.78
C ALA A 63 10.72 21.31 21.78
N GLU A 64 10.25 22.33 21.06
CA GLU A 64 9.25 22.17 20.00
C GLU A 64 9.79 21.35 18.82
N ALA A 65 10.99 21.63 18.35
CA ALA A 65 11.65 20.83 17.31
C ALA A 65 11.80 19.36 17.73
N ALA A 66 12.15 19.11 18.99
CA ALA A 66 12.25 17.74 19.54
C ALA A 66 10.90 16.99 19.52
N ILE A 67 9.79 17.68 19.76
CA ILE A 67 8.44 17.11 19.64
C ILE A 67 8.15 16.67 18.19
N TRP A 68 8.52 17.49 17.20
CA TRP A 68 8.34 17.13 15.80
C TRP A 68 9.18 15.93 15.38
N VAL A 69 10.44 15.86 15.81
CA VAL A 69 11.30 14.66 15.59
C VAL A 69 10.63 13.40 16.13
N ASP A 70 10.03 13.45 17.33
CA ASP A 70 9.35 12.30 17.90
C ASP A 70 8.08 11.91 17.14
N ARG A 71 7.28 12.90 16.69
CA ARG A 71 6.07 12.68 15.87
C ARG A 71 6.42 12.06 14.52
N GLU A 72 7.41 12.58 13.82
CA GLU A 72 7.91 12.05 12.54
C GLU A 72 8.39 10.61 12.68
N ARG A 73 9.16 10.33 13.73
CA ARG A 73 9.64 8.99 14.04
C ARG A 73 8.50 8.01 14.33
N LYS A 74 7.51 8.42 15.12
CA LYS A 74 6.34 7.60 15.45
C LYS A 74 5.50 7.32 14.19
N LEU A 75 5.24 8.32 13.39
CA LEU A 75 4.50 8.18 12.12
C LEU A 75 5.19 7.20 11.18
N LEU A 76 6.51 7.32 11.02
CA LEU A 76 7.31 6.40 10.21
C LEU A 76 7.27 4.97 10.77
N LYS A 77 7.55 4.79 12.07
CA LYS A 77 7.71 3.47 12.68
C LYS A 77 6.39 2.72 12.86
N ILE A 78 5.32 3.43 13.27
CA ILE A 78 4.06 2.80 13.66
C ILE A 78 3.10 2.67 12.47
N ILE A 79 3.12 3.63 11.54
CA ILE A 79 2.15 3.67 10.44
C ILE A 79 2.82 3.37 9.10
N LEU A 80 3.81 4.15 8.70
CA LEU A 80 4.34 4.12 7.33
C LEU A 80 5.05 2.82 6.99
N TRP A 81 6.02 2.37 7.79
CA TRP A 81 6.76 1.13 7.53
C TRP A 81 5.87 -0.12 7.56
N PRO A 82 5.02 -0.33 8.59
CA PRO A 82 4.11 -1.47 8.61
C PRO A 82 3.13 -1.46 7.44
N SER A 83 2.55 -0.29 7.12
CA SER A 83 1.61 -0.18 6.01
C SER A 83 2.26 -0.47 4.67
N LEU A 84 3.46 0.06 4.38
CA LEU A 84 4.21 -0.27 3.17
C LEU A 84 4.43 -1.78 3.03
N THR A 85 4.88 -2.43 4.12
CA THR A 85 5.12 -3.89 4.12
C THR A 85 3.85 -4.66 3.81
N LEU A 86 2.74 -4.31 4.47
CA LEU A 86 1.46 -5.00 4.29
C LEU A 86 0.81 -4.72 2.93
N VAL A 87 0.97 -3.51 2.38
CA VAL A 87 0.55 -3.18 1.00
C VAL A 87 1.26 -4.07 0.00
N TRP A 88 2.56 -4.27 0.13
CA TRP A 88 3.32 -5.17 -0.75
C TRP A 88 2.90 -6.62 -0.56
N LEU A 89 2.83 -7.13 0.67
CA LEU A 89 2.43 -8.50 0.95
C LEU A 89 1.05 -8.83 0.38
N PHE A 90 0.05 -8.05 0.72
CA PHE A 90 -1.31 -8.29 0.23
C PHE A 90 -1.44 -8.03 -1.27
N GLY A 91 -0.75 -7.02 -1.79
CA GLY A 91 -0.76 -6.71 -3.22
C GLY A 91 -0.18 -7.83 -4.07
N LEU A 92 0.94 -8.41 -3.66
CA LEU A 92 1.55 -9.56 -4.33
C LEU A 92 0.69 -10.81 -4.19
N ALA A 93 0.15 -11.07 -3.00
CA ALA A 93 -0.77 -12.20 -2.77
C ALA A 93 -2.00 -12.12 -3.70
N LEU A 94 -2.58 -10.93 -3.87
CA LEU A 94 -3.68 -10.69 -4.80
C LEU A 94 -3.28 -10.89 -6.26
N ALA A 95 -2.08 -10.44 -6.66
CA ALA A 95 -1.57 -10.60 -8.02
C ALA A 95 -1.36 -12.08 -8.37
N VAL A 96 -0.80 -12.85 -7.43
CA VAL A 96 -0.63 -14.32 -7.57
C VAL A 96 -2.00 -15.00 -7.64
N SER A 97 -2.89 -14.73 -6.67
CA SER A 97 -4.21 -15.36 -6.60
C SER A 97 -5.10 -15.05 -7.80
N GLY A 98 -4.94 -13.86 -8.41
CA GLY A 98 -5.68 -13.43 -9.58
C GLY A 98 -5.06 -13.83 -10.91
N GLY A 99 -3.83 -14.37 -10.92
CA GLY A 99 -3.11 -14.71 -12.15
C GLY A 99 -2.74 -13.51 -13.01
N TRP A 100 -2.60 -12.30 -12.43
CA TRP A 100 -2.54 -11.03 -13.18
C TRP A 100 -1.15 -10.68 -13.73
N PHE A 101 -0.13 -11.51 -13.49
CA PHE A 101 1.24 -11.21 -13.95
C PHE A 101 1.41 -11.11 -15.47
N THR A 102 0.47 -11.63 -16.25
CA THR A 102 0.44 -11.48 -17.71
C THR A 102 -0.25 -10.19 -18.18
N GLN A 103 -0.83 -9.42 -17.25
CA GLN A 103 -1.62 -8.23 -17.58
C GLN A 103 -0.74 -6.97 -17.52
N GLY A 104 -0.71 -6.20 -18.62
CA GLY A 104 0.11 -4.99 -18.73
C GLY A 104 -0.23 -3.92 -17.69
N TRP A 105 -1.52 -3.74 -17.35
CA TRP A 105 -1.95 -2.78 -16.33
C TRP A 105 -1.34 -3.06 -14.94
N LEU A 106 -1.07 -4.34 -14.61
CA LEU A 106 -0.41 -4.68 -13.35
C LEU A 106 1.03 -4.18 -13.32
N HIS A 107 1.77 -4.35 -14.42
CA HIS A 107 3.16 -3.88 -14.52
C HIS A 107 3.24 -2.35 -14.39
N ALA A 108 2.34 -1.63 -15.07
CA ALA A 108 2.24 -0.18 -14.93
C ALA A 108 1.92 0.24 -13.48
N LYS A 109 0.95 -0.43 -12.83
CA LYS A 109 0.64 -0.22 -11.41
C LYS A 109 1.85 -0.47 -10.52
N LEU A 110 2.58 -1.57 -10.71
CA LEU A 110 3.78 -1.89 -9.93
C LEU A 110 4.85 -0.80 -10.09
N GLY A 111 5.02 -0.25 -11.30
CA GLY A 111 5.92 0.88 -11.55
C GLY A 111 5.57 2.09 -10.68
N PHE A 112 4.30 2.49 -10.61
CA PHE A 112 3.85 3.59 -9.75
C PHE A 112 3.98 3.28 -8.25
N VAL A 113 3.73 2.04 -7.84
CA VAL A 113 3.93 1.61 -6.44
C VAL A 113 5.41 1.64 -6.07
N LEU A 114 6.33 1.29 -6.98
CA LEU A 114 7.77 1.43 -6.77
C LEU A 114 8.19 2.90 -6.64
N ILE A 115 7.63 3.80 -7.45
CA ILE A 115 7.86 5.26 -7.32
C ILE A 115 7.42 5.75 -5.93
N LEU A 116 6.23 5.37 -5.47
CA LEU A 116 5.76 5.72 -4.13
C LEU A 116 6.61 5.10 -3.01
N SER A 117 7.09 3.89 -3.21
CA SER A 117 8.00 3.23 -2.24
C SER A 117 9.34 3.95 -2.16
N ALA A 118 9.90 4.34 -3.30
CA ALA A 118 11.13 5.16 -3.35
C ALA A 118 10.92 6.53 -2.69
N TYR A 119 9.77 7.15 -2.95
CA TYR A 119 9.37 8.41 -2.31
C TYR A 119 9.28 8.26 -0.79
N HIS A 120 8.67 7.19 -0.28
CA HIS A 120 8.62 6.88 1.16
C HIS A 120 10.03 6.76 1.77
N ILE A 121 10.91 5.98 1.13
CA ILE A 121 12.30 5.79 1.60
C ILE A 121 13.03 7.12 1.63
N TRP A 122 12.84 7.95 0.61
CA TRP A 122 13.42 9.28 0.54
C TRP A 122 12.90 10.19 1.68
N LEU A 123 11.58 10.21 1.95
CA LEU A 123 11.00 10.94 3.08
C LEU A 123 11.58 10.49 4.43
N ALA A 124 11.75 9.18 4.62
CA ALA A 124 12.37 8.64 5.83
C ALA A 124 13.84 9.06 5.99
N GLY A 125 14.56 9.17 4.87
CA GLY A 125 15.91 9.74 4.82
C GLY A 125 15.92 11.23 5.15
N TYR A 126 14.99 11.98 4.61
CA TYR A 126 14.84 13.42 4.87
C TYR A 126 14.52 13.71 6.34
N ALA A 127 13.58 12.94 6.96
CA ALA A 127 13.26 13.05 8.39
C ALA A 127 14.50 12.87 9.27
N ARG A 128 15.36 11.88 8.96
CA ARG A 128 16.63 11.67 9.67
C ARG A 128 17.59 12.84 9.51
N GLY A 129 17.63 13.42 8.30
CA GLY A 129 18.43 14.61 8.04
C GLY A 129 17.94 15.83 8.80
N LEU A 130 16.62 16.03 8.83
CA LEU A 130 15.99 17.15 9.52
C LEU A 130 16.20 17.08 11.04
N ALA A 131 16.11 15.87 11.62
CA ALA A 131 16.44 15.63 13.04
C ALA A 131 17.92 15.97 13.40
N GLN A 132 18.80 16.06 12.41
CA GLN A 132 20.21 16.46 12.55
C GLN A 132 20.44 17.94 12.18
N GLY A 133 19.39 18.74 12.08
CA GLY A 133 19.48 20.17 11.71
C GLY A 133 19.68 20.45 10.21
N ARG A 134 19.65 19.42 9.34
CA ARG A 134 19.87 19.59 7.90
C ARG A 134 18.58 20.02 7.18
N ARG A 135 18.32 21.31 7.12
CA ARG A 135 17.16 21.92 6.46
C ARG A 135 17.46 22.20 4.98
N LYS A 136 17.32 21.18 4.10
CA LYS A 136 17.69 21.28 2.68
C LYS A 136 16.59 21.84 1.77
N LEU A 137 15.31 21.69 2.14
CA LEU A 137 14.18 22.10 1.34
C LEU A 137 13.43 23.27 1.97
N THR A 138 12.85 24.11 1.12
CA THR A 138 11.97 25.19 1.56
C THR A 138 10.56 24.66 1.86
N GLY A 139 9.79 25.36 2.69
CA GLY A 139 8.41 24.99 2.98
C GLY A 139 7.53 24.90 1.71
N ARG A 140 7.79 25.72 0.68
CA ARG A 140 7.09 25.64 -0.60
C ARG A 140 7.39 24.34 -1.34
N GLN A 141 8.65 23.89 -1.36
CA GLN A 141 9.05 22.61 -1.97
C GLN A 141 8.43 21.42 -1.24
N LEU A 142 8.39 21.46 0.10
CA LEU A 142 7.72 20.40 0.89
C LEU A 142 6.22 20.33 0.62
N ARG A 143 5.56 21.48 0.40
CA ARG A 143 4.14 21.49 0.02
C ARG A 143 3.91 20.93 -1.38
N LEU A 144 4.77 21.23 -2.35
CA LEU A 144 4.73 20.64 -3.69
C LEU A 144 4.97 19.12 -3.68
N LEU A 145 5.90 18.65 -2.87
CA LEU A 145 6.16 17.21 -2.68
C LEU A 145 4.93 16.47 -2.12
N ASN A 146 4.09 17.17 -1.35
CA ASN A 146 2.86 16.59 -0.83
C ASN A 146 1.83 16.23 -1.92
N GLU A 147 1.96 16.76 -3.14
CA GLU A 147 1.08 16.42 -4.28
C GLU A 147 1.48 15.08 -4.95
N VAL A 148 2.74 14.67 -4.81
CA VAL A 148 3.27 13.44 -5.44
C VAL A 148 2.43 12.20 -5.10
N PRO A 149 2.14 11.88 -3.83
CA PRO A 149 1.33 10.73 -3.50
C PRO A 149 -0.09 10.83 -4.06
N GLY A 150 -0.69 12.03 -4.10
CA GLY A 150 -2.04 12.26 -4.62
C GLY A 150 -2.16 11.95 -6.10
N VAL A 151 -1.28 12.55 -6.91
CA VAL A 151 -1.24 12.32 -8.36
C VAL A 151 -0.96 10.86 -8.67
N THR A 152 0.03 10.27 -8.00
CA THR A 152 0.40 8.86 -8.24
C THR A 152 -0.73 7.90 -7.85
N ALA A 153 -1.41 8.16 -6.73
CA ALA A 153 -2.57 7.35 -6.32
C ALA A 153 -3.73 7.45 -7.33
N ALA A 154 -4.02 8.65 -7.85
CA ALA A 154 -5.05 8.84 -8.86
C ALA A 154 -4.73 8.03 -10.13
N LEU A 155 -3.48 8.04 -10.61
CA LEU A 155 -3.05 7.24 -11.75
C LEU A 155 -3.19 5.74 -11.49
N ILE A 156 -2.80 5.27 -10.30
CA ILE A 156 -2.97 3.86 -9.91
C ILE A 156 -4.46 3.46 -9.93
N VAL A 157 -5.34 4.30 -9.37
CA VAL A 157 -6.78 4.03 -9.34
C VAL A 157 -7.34 3.94 -10.75
N ILE A 158 -6.98 4.88 -11.64
CA ILE A 158 -7.40 4.86 -13.05
C ILE A 158 -6.95 3.55 -13.72
N LEU A 159 -5.69 3.16 -13.58
CA LEU A 159 -5.17 1.92 -14.16
C LEU A 159 -5.91 0.67 -13.67
N VAL A 160 -6.24 0.62 -12.36
CA VAL A 160 -6.91 -0.54 -11.77
C VAL A 160 -8.37 -0.64 -12.21
N ILE A 161 -9.05 0.49 -12.40
CA ILE A 161 -10.47 0.51 -12.79
C ILE A 161 -10.64 0.31 -14.30
N ILE A 162 -9.87 1.05 -15.10
CA ILE A 162 -10.03 1.05 -16.57
C ILE A 162 -9.36 -0.17 -17.20
N LYS A 163 -8.21 -0.62 -16.67
CA LYS A 163 -7.40 -1.74 -17.20
C LYS A 163 -7.19 -1.61 -18.72
N PRO A 164 -6.52 -0.57 -19.20
CA PRO A 164 -6.51 -0.19 -20.60
C PRO A 164 -5.73 -1.17 -21.50
N PHE A 165 -4.93 -2.10 -20.95
CA PHE A 165 -4.14 -3.11 -21.67
C PHE A 165 -3.80 -4.31 -20.79
#